data_ba4ea0c6490fc7e9a5419eadc89079de
#
_entry.id   ba4ea0c6490fc7e9a5419eadc89079de
#
_cell.length_a   1.000
_cell.length_b   1.000
_cell.length_c   1.000
_cell.angle_alpha   90.00
_cell.angle_beta   90.00
_cell.angle_gamma   90.00
#
_symmetry.space_group_name_H-M   'P 1'
#
loop_
_entity.id
_entity.type
_entity.pdbx_description
1 polymer ?
#
loop_
_entity_poly.entity_id
_entity_poly.type
_entity_poly.pdbx_seq_one_letter_code
_entity_poly.pdbx_strand_id
1 'polypeptide(L)'
;MAAGSGTLSGVGTSILAVEDDERIRTAVRLALEDEGWDVEEAESGERALEVFGGGPFDVVLIDLMLPGIDGFELCRSLRRNSDVPIIMVPARTDTHDVVAGLEAGADDYLTKPFAPKELSARIRALLRRARPTPGTAHLRFGDLEVIPDEGVVRKDGTEVHLTKTEFRLLVELASSPGRVHSREHLLEKVWGYDYFGDGRRVDVHVRRLRTKVEAAPAMPRHVVTVRGRGYKLQP
;
A
#
# COMPACT_ATOMS: atom_id res chain seq x y z
N MET A 1 23.12 -26.72 35.47
CA MET A 1 21.94 -26.85 34.59
C MET A 1 21.25 -25.47 34.58
N ALA A 2 21.51 -24.69 33.56
CA ALA A 2 20.85 -23.41 33.34
C ALA A 2 19.93 -23.55 32.13
N ALA A 3 18.63 -23.52 32.40
CA ALA A 3 17.62 -23.56 31.37
C ALA A 3 17.60 -22.19 30.67
N GLY A 4 17.99 -22.17 29.41
CA GLY A 4 17.81 -21.03 28.54
C GLY A 4 16.33 -20.83 28.24
N SER A 5 15.74 -19.77 28.80
CA SER A 5 14.43 -19.27 28.41
C SER A 5 14.56 -18.65 27.00
N GLY A 6 14.31 -19.45 25.99
CA GLY A 6 14.06 -18.94 24.65
C GLY A 6 12.76 -18.16 24.65
N THR A 7 12.86 -16.84 24.65
CA THR A 7 11.74 -15.92 24.41
C THR A 7 11.27 -16.17 22.98
N LEU A 8 10.12 -16.80 22.83
CA LEU A 8 9.38 -16.81 21.57
C LEU A 8 8.99 -15.35 21.31
N SER A 9 9.73 -14.65 20.45
CA SER A 9 9.32 -13.38 19.87
C SER A 9 7.98 -13.63 19.19
N GLY A 10 6.89 -13.15 19.80
CA GLY A 10 5.63 -12.95 19.11
C GLY A 10 5.94 -12.05 17.92
N VAL A 11 5.52 -12.44 16.73
CA VAL A 11 5.71 -11.67 15.50
C VAL A 11 4.82 -10.43 15.61
N GLY A 12 5.33 -9.38 16.27
CA GLY A 12 4.73 -8.05 16.28
C GLY A 12 4.82 -7.45 14.87
N THR A 13 3.87 -6.60 14.50
CA THR A 13 3.96 -5.80 13.28
C THR A 13 5.15 -4.86 13.38
N SER A 14 6.08 -4.93 12.42
CA SER A 14 7.29 -4.11 12.37
C SER A 14 7.09 -2.91 11.44
N ILE A 15 7.32 -1.71 11.95
CA ILE A 15 7.09 -0.44 11.24
C ILE A 15 8.40 0.36 11.20
N LEU A 16 8.75 0.86 10.02
CA LEU A 16 9.81 1.85 9.87
C LEU A 16 9.17 3.24 9.78
N ALA A 17 9.52 4.14 10.72
CA ALA A 17 9.06 5.52 10.75
C ALA A 17 10.20 6.46 10.32
N VAL A 18 10.03 7.16 9.18
CA VAL A 18 11.03 8.07 8.61
C VAL A 18 10.52 9.50 8.71
N GLU A 19 11.17 10.30 9.56
CA GLU A 19 10.77 11.67 9.93
C GLU A 19 12.00 12.41 10.44
N ASP A 20 12.29 13.61 9.97
CA ASP A 20 13.45 14.39 10.39
C ASP A 20 13.22 15.13 11.73
N ASP A 21 12.00 15.61 11.99
CA ASP A 21 11.67 16.23 13.27
C ASP A 21 11.58 15.19 14.40
N GLU A 22 12.52 15.27 15.36
CA GLU A 22 12.63 14.33 16.48
C GLU A 22 11.34 14.28 17.33
N ARG A 23 10.63 15.41 17.49
CA ARG A 23 9.41 15.48 18.31
C ARG A 23 8.27 14.73 17.63
N ILE A 24 8.12 14.92 16.32
CA ILE A 24 7.10 14.23 15.53
C ILE A 24 7.43 12.75 15.47
N ARG A 25 8.68 12.39 15.18
CA ARG A 25 9.17 11.00 15.13
C ARG A 25 8.89 10.26 16.43
N THR A 26 9.27 10.86 17.57
CA THR A 26 8.99 10.29 18.91
C THR A 26 7.50 10.15 19.17
N ALA A 27 6.68 11.16 18.83
CA ALA A 27 5.23 11.09 19.03
C ALA A 27 4.59 9.97 18.19
N VAL A 28 5.03 9.80 16.95
CA VAL A 28 4.58 8.71 16.06
C VAL A 28 4.98 7.36 16.64
N ARG A 29 6.23 7.19 17.05
CA ARG A 29 6.72 5.95 17.67
C ARG A 29 5.88 5.57 18.87
N LEU A 30 5.74 6.46 19.85
CA LEU A 30 4.98 6.18 21.08
C LEU A 30 3.52 5.78 20.78
N ALA A 31 2.88 6.50 19.84
CA ALA A 31 1.51 6.19 19.45
C ALA A 31 1.34 4.82 18.80
N LEU A 32 2.36 4.34 18.10
CA LEU A 32 2.34 3.03 17.43
C LEU A 32 2.74 1.90 18.39
N GLU A 33 3.68 2.16 19.29
CA GLU A 33 4.05 1.24 20.36
C GLU A 33 2.86 0.99 21.33
N ASP A 34 2.02 1.99 21.60
CA ASP A 34 0.77 1.84 22.37
C ASP A 34 -0.24 0.88 21.69
N GLU A 35 -0.15 0.72 20.37
CA GLU A 35 -0.92 -0.27 19.59
C GLU A 35 -0.30 -1.67 19.61
N GLY A 36 0.86 -1.84 20.27
CA GLY A 36 1.60 -3.10 20.36
C GLY A 36 2.45 -3.42 19.14
N TRP A 37 2.86 -2.41 18.38
CA TRP A 37 3.71 -2.58 17.19
C TRP A 37 5.17 -2.25 17.50
N ASP A 38 6.08 -2.93 16.82
CA ASP A 38 7.51 -2.65 16.90
C ASP A 38 7.86 -1.53 15.94
N VAL A 39 8.47 -0.44 16.43
CA VAL A 39 8.79 0.73 15.61
C VAL A 39 10.29 0.98 15.59
N GLU A 40 10.85 1.01 14.38
CA GLU A 40 12.21 1.47 14.15
C GLU A 40 12.18 2.86 13.51
N GLU A 41 13.09 3.74 13.91
CA GLU A 41 13.12 5.15 13.54
C GLU A 41 14.28 5.44 12.59
N ALA A 42 14.03 6.33 11.63
CA ALA A 42 15.07 6.91 10.77
C ALA A 42 14.84 8.42 10.64
N GLU A 43 15.91 9.21 10.79
CA GLU A 43 15.88 10.68 10.74
C GLU A 43 16.13 11.22 9.33
N SER A 44 16.47 10.36 8.35
CA SER A 44 16.72 10.73 6.96
C SER A 44 16.40 9.58 6.01
N GLY A 45 16.32 9.90 4.70
CA GLY A 45 16.11 8.90 3.65
C GLY A 45 17.28 7.91 3.54
N GLU A 46 18.51 8.37 3.72
CA GLU A 46 19.72 7.55 3.71
C GLU A 46 19.71 6.54 4.86
N ARG A 47 19.39 7.03 6.07
CA ARG A 47 19.28 6.17 7.26
C ARG A 47 18.15 5.14 7.07
N ALA A 48 17.04 5.55 6.50
CA ALA A 48 15.93 4.64 6.22
C ALA A 48 16.32 3.50 5.27
N LEU A 49 17.12 3.77 4.23
CA LEU A 49 17.61 2.74 3.30
C LEU A 49 18.56 1.75 3.98
N GLU A 50 19.45 2.24 4.87
CA GLU A 50 20.34 1.38 5.65
C GLU A 50 19.54 0.44 6.57
N VAL A 51 18.62 1.02 7.35
CA VAL A 51 17.76 0.29 8.30
C VAL A 51 16.89 -0.72 7.56
N PHE A 52 16.29 -0.33 6.45
CA PHE A 52 15.45 -1.21 5.63
C PHE A 52 16.22 -2.42 5.08
N GLY A 53 17.50 -2.26 4.78
CA GLY A 53 18.38 -3.37 4.37
C GLY A 53 18.70 -4.38 5.47
N GLY A 54 18.45 -4.03 6.73
CA GLY A 54 18.77 -4.86 7.91
C GLY A 54 17.68 -5.86 8.32
N GLY A 55 16.43 -5.73 7.81
CA GLY A 55 15.35 -6.64 8.20
C GLY A 55 14.03 -6.36 7.49
N PRO A 56 13.06 -7.27 7.63
CA PRO A 56 11.75 -7.09 7.04
C PRO A 56 10.90 -6.10 7.84
N PHE A 57 10.23 -5.20 7.16
CA PHE A 57 9.18 -4.33 7.72
C PHE A 57 7.83 -4.65 7.09
N ASP A 58 6.77 -4.53 7.89
CA ASP A 58 5.39 -4.72 7.44
C ASP A 58 4.80 -3.46 6.81
N VAL A 59 5.24 -2.26 7.29
CA VAL A 59 4.83 -0.94 6.81
C VAL A 59 5.98 0.04 6.93
N VAL A 60 6.08 0.98 6.00
CA VAL A 60 6.99 2.14 6.09
C VAL A 60 6.16 3.43 6.08
N LEU A 61 6.43 4.32 7.03
CA LEU A 61 5.89 5.68 7.08
C LEU A 61 6.98 6.63 6.61
N ILE A 62 6.68 7.50 5.65
CA ILE A 62 7.69 8.39 5.05
C ILE A 62 7.19 9.83 5.11
N ASP A 63 7.91 10.72 5.80
CA ASP A 63 7.71 12.15 5.59
C ASP A 63 8.16 12.53 4.19
N LEU A 64 7.45 13.50 3.61
CA LEU A 64 7.76 13.98 2.28
C LEU A 64 9.02 14.88 2.28
N MET A 65 9.17 15.70 3.33
CA MET A 65 10.18 16.77 3.40
C MET A 65 11.41 16.32 4.19
N LEU A 66 12.06 15.24 3.76
CA LEU A 66 13.29 14.75 4.37
C LEU A 66 14.52 15.53 3.85
N PRO A 67 15.56 15.72 4.68
CA PRO A 67 16.84 16.23 4.22
C PRO A 67 17.58 15.18 3.39
N GLY A 68 18.36 15.61 2.40
CA GLY A 68 19.10 14.73 1.50
C GLY A 68 18.20 14.03 0.50
N ILE A 69 17.99 12.74 0.64
CA ILE A 69 17.04 11.97 -0.17
C ILE A 69 15.62 12.31 0.28
N ASP A 70 14.83 12.97 -0.59
CA ASP A 70 13.44 13.32 -0.28
C ASP A 70 12.53 12.08 -0.18
N GLY A 71 11.31 12.26 0.39
CA GLY A 71 10.37 11.16 0.58
C GLY A 71 9.92 10.50 -0.72
N PHE A 72 9.87 11.22 -1.84
CA PHE A 72 9.52 10.64 -3.14
C PHE A 72 10.63 9.73 -3.67
N GLU A 73 11.88 10.17 -3.54
CA GLU A 73 13.03 9.38 -3.99
C GLU A 73 13.22 8.14 -3.11
N LEU A 74 13.06 8.29 -1.79
CA LEU A 74 13.06 7.17 -0.85
C LEU A 74 11.97 6.15 -1.23
N CYS A 75 10.75 6.59 -1.46
CA CYS A 75 9.64 5.72 -1.87
C CYS A 75 9.97 4.96 -3.16
N ARG A 76 10.47 5.65 -4.19
CA ARG A 76 10.90 5.00 -5.44
C ARG A 76 12.01 3.97 -5.22
N SER A 77 12.96 4.29 -4.34
CA SER A 77 14.09 3.39 -4.03
C SER A 77 13.63 2.12 -3.34
N LEU A 78 12.74 2.21 -2.38
CA LEU A 78 12.13 1.06 -1.70
C LEU A 78 11.31 0.20 -2.68
N ARG A 79 10.54 0.82 -3.58
CA ARG A 79 9.71 0.11 -4.57
C ARG A 79 10.49 -0.68 -5.62
N ARG A 80 11.76 -0.38 -5.86
CA ARG A 80 12.58 -1.16 -6.81
C ARG A 80 12.74 -2.61 -6.36
N ASN A 81 12.74 -2.85 -5.04
CA ASN A 81 13.13 -4.14 -4.46
C ASN A 81 12.12 -4.67 -3.44
N SER A 82 10.99 -3.98 -3.22
CA SER A 82 10.03 -4.38 -2.18
C SER A 82 8.61 -3.91 -2.48
N ASP A 83 7.63 -4.73 -2.07
CA ASP A 83 6.21 -4.41 -2.05
C ASP A 83 5.70 -4.06 -0.66
N VAL A 84 6.59 -3.70 0.25
CA VAL A 84 6.20 -3.24 1.59
C VAL A 84 5.19 -2.11 1.46
N PRO A 85 4.07 -2.13 2.20
CA PRO A 85 3.14 -1.01 2.23
C PRO A 85 3.82 0.28 2.68
N ILE A 86 3.61 1.36 1.92
CA ILE A 86 4.17 2.69 2.20
C ILE A 86 3.04 3.70 2.40
N ILE A 87 3.07 4.41 3.52
CA ILE A 87 2.23 5.58 3.79
C ILE A 87 3.09 6.83 3.73
N MET A 88 2.76 7.76 2.85
CA MET A 88 3.36 9.10 2.89
C MET A 88 2.66 10.01 3.88
N VAL A 89 3.43 10.84 4.58
CA VAL A 89 2.95 11.71 5.65
C VAL A 89 3.32 13.17 5.38
N PRO A 90 2.70 13.84 4.34
CA PRO A 90 3.02 15.21 3.99
C PRO A 90 2.54 16.23 5.03
N ALA A 91 3.26 17.36 5.14
CA ALA A 91 2.89 18.48 6.00
C ALA A 91 1.67 19.28 5.49
N ARG A 92 1.33 19.18 4.21
CA ARG A 92 0.23 19.91 3.56
C ARG A 92 -0.56 19.01 2.61
N THR A 93 -1.84 19.30 2.44
CA THR A 93 -2.75 18.68 1.47
C THR A 93 -2.62 19.32 0.09
N ASP A 94 -1.43 19.50 -0.44
CA ASP A 94 -1.35 19.87 -1.84
C ASP A 94 -1.72 18.64 -2.68
N THR A 95 -2.73 18.84 -3.54
CA THR A 95 -3.21 17.78 -4.44
C THR A 95 -2.07 17.22 -5.31
N HIS A 96 -1.10 18.08 -5.66
CA HIS A 96 0.04 17.71 -6.49
C HIS A 96 0.96 16.75 -5.76
N ASP A 97 1.27 17.02 -4.49
CA ASP A 97 2.14 16.18 -3.66
C ASP A 97 1.52 14.82 -3.38
N VAL A 98 0.21 14.80 -3.14
CA VAL A 98 -0.54 13.55 -2.94
C VAL A 98 -0.48 12.65 -4.17
N VAL A 99 -0.74 13.20 -5.35
CA VAL A 99 -0.69 12.44 -6.60
C VAL A 99 0.74 12.00 -6.89
N ALA A 100 1.73 12.89 -6.72
CA ALA A 100 3.14 12.56 -6.92
C ALA A 100 3.63 11.44 -5.98
N GLY A 101 3.21 11.47 -4.71
CA GLY A 101 3.53 10.41 -3.73
C GLY A 101 2.97 9.06 -4.11
N LEU A 102 1.70 9.05 -4.48
CA LEU A 102 1.07 7.83 -4.97
C LEU A 102 1.72 7.33 -6.27
N GLU A 103 2.05 8.22 -7.22
CA GLU A 103 2.77 7.85 -8.44
C GLU A 103 4.22 7.38 -8.18
N ALA A 104 4.88 7.90 -7.14
CA ALA A 104 6.19 7.42 -6.70
C ALA A 104 6.17 5.99 -6.16
N GLY A 105 5.01 5.49 -5.77
CA GLY A 105 4.87 4.12 -5.29
C GLY A 105 4.15 3.96 -3.95
N ALA A 106 3.75 5.02 -3.26
CA ALA A 106 3.02 4.91 -2.01
C ALA A 106 1.67 4.19 -2.17
N ASP A 107 1.24 3.51 -1.13
CA ASP A 107 -0.06 2.81 -1.07
C ASP A 107 -1.13 3.70 -0.46
N ASP A 108 -0.74 4.62 0.41
CA ASP A 108 -1.61 5.56 1.08
C ASP A 108 -0.87 6.87 1.40
N TYR A 109 -1.63 7.88 1.84
CA TYR A 109 -1.08 9.12 2.40
C TYR A 109 -1.91 9.59 3.59
N LEU A 110 -1.29 10.33 4.50
CA LEU A 110 -1.93 10.90 5.69
C LEU A 110 -1.33 12.27 5.98
N THR A 111 -2.12 13.34 5.84
CA THR A 111 -1.63 14.72 6.00
C THR A 111 -1.46 15.11 7.47
N LYS A 112 -0.36 15.76 7.80
CA LYS A 112 -0.14 16.40 9.11
C LYS A 112 -0.99 17.69 9.25
N PRO A 113 -1.56 18.00 10.44
CA PRO A 113 -1.60 17.14 11.63
C PRO A 113 -2.65 16.04 11.51
N PHE A 114 -2.37 14.87 12.05
CA PHE A 114 -3.29 13.74 12.05
C PHE A 114 -3.51 13.19 13.47
N ALA A 115 -4.64 12.53 13.68
CA ALA A 115 -4.89 11.83 14.93
C ALA A 115 -4.16 10.47 14.92
N PRO A 116 -3.50 10.04 16.04
CA PRO A 116 -2.86 8.73 16.13
C PRO A 116 -3.77 7.57 15.72
N LYS A 117 -5.05 7.61 16.11
CA LYS A 117 -6.05 6.61 15.73
C LYS A 117 -6.28 6.52 14.21
N GLU A 118 -6.16 7.63 13.49
CA GLU A 118 -6.28 7.64 12.04
C GLU A 118 -5.09 6.92 11.39
N LEU A 119 -3.87 7.21 11.84
CA LEU A 119 -2.67 6.52 11.38
C LEU A 119 -2.77 5.01 11.63
N SER A 120 -3.13 4.61 12.85
CA SER A 120 -3.30 3.20 13.22
C SER A 120 -4.36 2.50 12.38
N ALA A 121 -5.49 3.16 12.09
CA ALA A 121 -6.54 2.61 11.24
C ALA A 121 -6.05 2.36 9.81
N ARG A 122 -5.25 3.29 9.24
CA ARG A 122 -4.65 3.16 7.90
C ARG A 122 -3.64 2.03 7.84
N ILE A 123 -2.76 1.92 8.83
CA ILE A 123 -1.80 0.82 8.93
C ILE A 123 -2.52 -0.53 8.98
N ARG A 124 -3.52 -0.69 9.86
CA ARG A 124 -4.33 -1.92 9.93
C ARG A 124 -5.02 -2.23 8.60
N ALA A 125 -5.49 -1.21 7.90
CA ALA A 125 -6.12 -1.38 6.60
C ALA A 125 -5.12 -1.92 5.55
N LEU A 126 -3.89 -1.41 5.52
CA LEU A 126 -2.84 -1.88 4.61
C LEU A 126 -2.33 -3.28 4.96
N LEU A 127 -2.25 -3.61 6.25
CA LEU A 127 -1.83 -4.93 6.74
C LEU A 127 -2.89 -6.01 6.52
N ARG A 128 -4.16 -5.62 6.37
CA ARG A 128 -5.24 -6.59 6.15
C ARG A 128 -4.98 -7.38 4.87
N ARG A 129 -4.84 -8.70 4.98
CA ARG A 129 -4.71 -9.57 3.81
C ARG A 129 -5.96 -9.47 2.93
N ALA A 130 -5.78 -9.52 1.61
CA ALA A 130 -6.90 -9.77 0.72
C ALA A 130 -7.57 -11.06 1.18
N ARG A 131 -8.83 -10.98 1.62
CA ARG A 131 -9.58 -12.20 1.97
C ARG A 131 -10.08 -12.78 0.65
N PRO A 132 -9.60 -13.96 0.24
CA PRO A 132 -10.19 -14.63 -0.91
C PRO A 132 -11.68 -14.88 -0.62
N THR A 133 -12.52 -14.64 -1.59
CA THR A 133 -13.90 -15.11 -1.52
C THR A 133 -13.85 -16.64 -1.60
N PRO A 134 -14.42 -17.40 -0.65
CA PRO A 134 -14.39 -18.86 -0.70
C PRO A 134 -14.90 -19.34 -2.08
N GLY A 135 -14.09 -20.12 -2.79
CA GLY A 135 -14.43 -20.66 -4.11
C GLY A 135 -13.89 -19.90 -5.32
N THR A 136 -13.05 -18.87 -5.14
CA THR A 136 -12.37 -18.16 -6.27
C THR A 136 -10.95 -18.70 -6.50
N ALA A 137 -10.82 -19.99 -6.74
CA ALA A 137 -9.51 -20.64 -6.83
C ALA A 137 -8.62 -20.13 -7.98
N HIS A 138 -9.20 -19.78 -9.13
CA HIS A 138 -8.44 -19.36 -10.31
C HIS A 138 -9.38 -18.59 -11.25
N LEU A 139 -9.14 -17.31 -11.40
CA LEU A 139 -9.94 -16.42 -12.25
C LEU A 139 -9.14 -16.09 -13.51
N ARG A 140 -9.76 -16.30 -14.68
CA ARG A 140 -9.11 -16.03 -15.97
C ARG A 140 -9.92 -15.06 -16.81
N PHE A 141 -9.22 -14.03 -17.31
CA PHE A 141 -9.77 -12.95 -18.12
C PHE A 141 -8.88 -12.78 -19.35
N GLY A 142 -9.14 -13.58 -20.38
CA GLY A 142 -8.27 -13.61 -21.57
C GLY A 142 -6.85 -14.08 -21.21
N ASP A 143 -5.87 -13.17 -21.36
CA ASP A 143 -4.45 -13.37 -21.06
C ASP A 143 -4.08 -13.08 -19.60
N LEU A 144 -5.02 -12.52 -18.80
CA LEU A 144 -4.82 -12.21 -17.38
C LEU A 144 -5.38 -13.32 -16.51
N GLU A 145 -4.55 -13.84 -15.60
CA GLU A 145 -4.93 -14.83 -14.59
C GLU A 145 -4.72 -14.25 -13.19
N VAL A 146 -5.71 -14.41 -12.32
CA VAL A 146 -5.67 -13.98 -10.91
C VAL A 146 -5.93 -15.20 -10.03
N ILE A 147 -4.98 -15.50 -9.14
CA ILE A 147 -5.04 -16.65 -8.21
C ILE A 147 -5.03 -16.08 -6.78
N PRO A 148 -6.21 -15.72 -6.24
CA PRO A 148 -6.29 -15.00 -4.96
C PRO A 148 -5.71 -15.78 -3.78
N ASP A 149 -5.90 -17.10 -3.76
CA ASP A 149 -5.44 -17.95 -2.67
C ASP A 149 -3.91 -18.10 -2.62
N GLU A 150 -3.24 -17.97 -3.77
CA GLU A 150 -1.77 -17.99 -3.89
C GLU A 150 -1.15 -16.58 -3.82
N GLY A 151 -1.97 -15.53 -3.93
CA GLY A 151 -1.46 -14.15 -4.04
C GLY A 151 -0.78 -13.85 -5.37
N VAL A 152 -1.06 -14.64 -6.43
CA VAL A 152 -0.35 -14.61 -7.71
C VAL A 152 -1.25 -14.02 -8.80
N VAL A 153 -0.63 -13.20 -9.66
CA VAL A 153 -1.21 -12.70 -10.92
C VAL A 153 -0.29 -13.06 -12.06
N ARG A 154 -0.84 -13.58 -13.17
CA ARG A 154 -0.08 -13.86 -14.39
C ARG A 154 -0.71 -13.17 -15.58
N LYS A 155 0.14 -12.71 -16.49
CA LYS A 155 -0.23 -12.19 -17.78
C LYS A 155 0.52 -12.95 -18.87
N ASP A 156 -0.18 -13.49 -19.85
CA ASP A 156 0.41 -14.37 -20.88
C ASP A 156 1.27 -15.49 -20.26
N GLY A 157 0.84 -16.05 -19.10
CA GLY A 157 1.55 -17.08 -18.38
C GLY A 157 2.75 -16.60 -17.54
N THR A 158 3.15 -15.32 -17.66
CA THR A 158 4.25 -14.71 -16.89
C THR A 158 3.73 -14.04 -15.63
N GLU A 159 4.36 -14.29 -14.50
CA GLU A 159 3.98 -13.67 -13.24
C GLU A 159 4.19 -12.15 -13.26
N VAL A 160 3.17 -11.42 -12.81
CA VAL A 160 3.15 -9.96 -12.71
C VAL A 160 3.26 -9.55 -11.26
N HIS A 161 4.30 -8.82 -10.93
CA HIS A 161 4.54 -8.36 -9.57
C HIS A 161 3.68 -7.14 -9.22
N LEU A 162 2.72 -7.33 -8.30
CA LEU A 162 1.82 -6.30 -7.81
C LEU A 162 2.12 -5.99 -6.34
N THR A 163 1.99 -4.71 -5.94
CA THR A 163 1.98 -4.39 -4.51
C THR A 163 0.74 -4.98 -3.84
N LYS A 164 0.76 -5.11 -2.51
CA LYS A 164 -0.39 -5.64 -1.75
C LYS A 164 -1.68 -4.87 -2.06
N THR A 165 -1.59 -3.55 -2.22
CA THR A 165 -2.74 -2.67 -2.53
C THR A 165 -3.24 -2.86 -3.96
N GLU A 166 -2.34 -2.94 -4.94
CA GLU A 166 -2.69 -3.23 -6.34
C GLU A 166 -3.33 -4.61 -6.49
N PHE A 167 -2.78 -5.61 -5.81
CA PHE A 167 -3.35 -6.95 -5.79
C PHE A 167 -4.77 -6.97 -5.21
N ARG A 168 -4.98 -6.32 -4.06
CA ARG A 168 -6.31 -6.21 -3.43
C ARG A 168 -7.31 -5.51 -4.33
N LEU A 169 -6.89 -4.43 -5.01
CA LEU A 169 -7.72 -3.71 -5.97
C LEU A 169 -8.13 -4.60 -7.15
N LEU A 170 -7.18 -5.37 -7.69
CA LEU A 170 -7.46 -6.30 -8.78
C LEU A 170 -8.40 -7.43 -8.33
N VAL A 171 -8.17 -8.03 -7.16
CA VAL A 171 -9.04 -9.09 -6.60
C VAL A 171 -10.46 -8.56 -6.37
N GLU A 172 -10.62 -7.34 -5.84
CA GLU A 172 -11.95 -6.74 -5.67
C GLU A 172 -12.68 -6.58 -7.00
N LEU A 173 -12.00 -6.07 -8.03
CA LEU A 173 -12.57 -5.96 -9.37
C LEU A 173 -12.88 -7.33 -10.00
N ALA A 174 -12.04 -8.33 -9.75
CA ALA A 174 -12.17 -9.70 -10.24
C ALA A 174 -13.27 -10.49 -9.52
N SER A 175 -13.67 -10.09 -8.32
CA SER A 175 -14.74 -10.74 -7.55
C SER A 175 -16.12 -10.66 -8.23
N SER A 176 -16.33 -9.69 -9.11
CA SER A 176 -17.59 -9.46 -9.83
C SER A 176 -17.29 -8.95 -11.23
N PRO A 177 -16.83 -9.80 -12.17
CA PRO A 177 -16.46 -9.41 -13.51
C PRO A 177 -17.62 -8.76 -14.27
N GLY A 178 -17.33 -7.71 -15.03
CA GLY A 178 -18.33 -6.94 -15.77
C GLY A 178 -19.14 -5.95 -14.92
N ARG A 179 -19.18 -6.11 -13.60
CA ARG A 179 -19.84 -5.17 -12.68
C ARG A 179 -19.02 -3.90 -12.54
N VAL A 180 -19.70 -2.76 -12.49
CA VAL A 180 -19.06 -1.46 -12.21
C VAL A 180 -18.95 -1.25 -10.70
N HIS A 181 -17.74 -1.02 -10.23
CA HIS A 181 -17.44 -0.64 -8.85
C HIS A 181 -17.21 0.87 -8.80
N SER A 182 -17.93 1.58 -7.92
CA SER A 182 -17.69 3.01 -7.73
C SER A 182 -16.35 3.25 -7.01
N ARG A 183 -15.83 4.49 -7.07
CA ARG A 183 -14.60 4.84 -6.36
C ARG A 183 -14.74 4.70 -4.86
N GLU A 184 -15.87 5.08 -4.33
CA GLU A 184 -16.23 4.97 -2.91
C GLU A 184 -16.24 3.51 -2.47
N HIS A 185 -16.86 2.64 -3.27
CA HIS A 185 -16.87 1.19 -3.00
C HIS A 185 -15.44 0.61 -2.99
N LEU A 186 -14.60 0.98 -3.96
CA LEU A 186 -13.22 0.52 -4.01
C LEU A 186 -12.38 1.06 -2.86
N LEU A 187 -12.59 2.32 -2.46
CA LEU A 187 -11.95 2.88 -1.27
C LEU A 187 -12.32 2.10 0.00
N GLU A 188 -13.60 1.85 0.19
CA GLU A 188 -14.11 1.08 1.33
C GLU A 188 -13.51 -0.33 1.36
N LYS A 189 -13.52 -1.05 0.24
CA LYS A 189 -13.06 -2.44 0.17
C LYS A 189 -11.55 -2.58 0.28
N VAL A 190 -10.79 -1.70 -0.36
CA VAL A 190 -9.33 -1.80 -0.42
C VAL A 190 -8.67 -1.09 0.77
N TRP A 191 -9.17 0.07 1.22
CA TRP A 191 -8.58 0.86 2.32
C TRP A 191 -9.38 0.84 3.63
N GLY A 192 -10.67 0.48 3.67
CA GLY A 192 -11.48 0.26 4.88
C GLY A 192 -12.67 1.22 5.03
N TYR A 193 -13.60 0.86 5.96
CA TYR A 193 -14.89 1.53 6.14
C TYR A 193 -14.81 2.98 6.66
N ASP A 194 -13.82 3.28 7.50
CA ASP A 194 -13.66 4.61 8.11
C ASP A 194 -12.87 5.57 7.23
N TYR A 195 -12.78 5.25 5.95
CA TYR A 195 -11.92 5.96 5.03
C TYR A 195 -12.64 7.18 4.43
N PHE A 196 -12.41 8.35 4.99
CA PHE A 196 -12.78 9.65 4.41
C PHE A 196 -11.71 10.10 3.41
N GLY A 197 -11.50 9.32 2.34
CA GLY A 197 -10.44 9.57 1.39
C GLY A 197 -10.93 10.13 0.05
N ASP A 198 -9.99 10.79 -0.64
CA ASP A 198 -10.19 11.29 -1.99
C ASP A 198 -10.18 10.11 -2.99
N GLY A 199 -11.19 10.04 -3.86
CA GLY A 199 -11.30 9.06 -4.95
C GLY A 199 -10.12 9.03 -5.92
N ARG A 200 -9.31 10.09 -5.97
CA ARG A 200 -8.07 10.16 -6.77
C ARG A 200 -7.09 9.05 -6.43
N ARG A 201 -7.09 8.56 -5.20
CA ARG A 201 -6.26 7.44 -4.76
C ARG A 201 -6.56 6.19 -5.56
N VAL A 202 -7.84 5.90 -5.77
CA VAL A 202 -8.27 4.79 -6.63
C VAL A 202 -7.78 5.00 -8.06
N ASP A 203 -7.90 6.22 -8.59
CA ASP A 203 -7.52 6.54 -9.97
C ASP A 203 -6.01 6.31 -10.20
N VAL A 204 -5.16 6.73 -9.26
CA VAL A 204 -3.70 6.51 -9.33
C VAL A 204 -3.37 5.02 -9.25
N HIS A 205 -3.96 4.28 -8.31
CA HIS A 205 -3.70 2.84 -8.20
C HIS A 205 -4.22 2.06 -9.42
N VAL A 206 -5.37 2.43 -9.99
CA VAL A 206 -5.84 1.86 -11.26
C VAL A 206 -4.85 2.16 -12.39
N ARG A 207 -4.30 3.38 -12.48
CA ARG A 207 -3.28 3.72 -13.47
C ARG A 207 -2.04 2.85 -13.29
N ARG A 208 -1.51 2.72 -12.07
CA ARG A 208 -0.35 1.86 -11.76
C ARG A 208 -0.63 0.39 -12.07
N LEU A 209 -1.81 -0.13 -11.68
CA LEU A 209 -2.23 -1.48 -11.99
C LEU A 209 -2.24 -1.72 -13.51
N ARG A 210 -2.80 -0.79 -14.29
CA ARG A 210 -2.81 -0.88 -15.76
C ARG A 210 -1.43 -0.95 -16.37
N THR A 211 -0.44 -0.22 -15.84
CA THR A 211 0.94 -0.30 -16.38
C THR A 211 1.54 -1.69 -16.23
N LYS A 212 1.02 -2.50 -15.31
CA LYS A 212 1.51 -3.85 -15.04
C LYS A 212 0.70 -4.94 -15.75
N VAL A 213 -0.64 -4.79 -15.83
CA VAL A 213 -1.52 -5.85 -16.35
C VAL A 213 -2.03 -5.61 -17.77
N GLU A 214 -1.94 -4.39 -18.31
CA GLU A 214 -2.40 -4.09 -19.67
C GLU A 214 -1.25 -4.08 -20.68
N ALA A 215 -1.53 -4.53 -21.91
CA ALA A 215 -0.58 -4.37 -23.01
C ALA A 215 -0.48 -2.89 -23.46
N ALA A 216 -1.59 -2.14 -23.38
CA ALA A 216 -1.66 -0.72 -23.69
C ALA A 216 -2.43 0.01 -22.56
N PRO A 217 -1.77 0.55 -21.53
CA PRO A 217 -2.43 1.17 -20.37
C PRO A 217 -3.38 2.31 -20.72
N ALA A 218 -3.14 3.03 -21.83
CA ALA A 218 -3.99 4.10 -22.32
C ALA A 218 -5.28 3.59 -23.01
N MET A 219 -5.27 2.34 -23.48
CA MET A 219 -6.42 1.65 -24.08
C MET A 219 -6.69 0.32 -23.36
N PRO A 220 -7.08 0.36 -22.08
CA PRO A 220 -7.17 -0.82 -21.24
C PRO A 220 -8.27 -1.79 -21.73
N ARG A 221 -7.95 -3.09 -21.71
CA ARG A 221 -8.88 -4.17 -22.04
C ARG A 221 -9.44 -4.85 -20.80
N HIS A 222 -8.63 -5.02 -19.75
CA HIS A 222 -9.02 -5.69 -18.51
C HIS A 222 -9.66 -4.71 -17.53
N VAL A 223 -8.93 -3.70 -17.07
CA VAL A 223 -9.41 -2.75 -16.06
C VAL A 223 -9.98 -1.51 -16.76
N VAL A 224 -11.28 -1.54 -17.08
CA VAL A 224 -11.95 -0.54 -17.90
C VAL A 224 -12.59 0.56 -17.06
N THR A 225 -12.43 1.84 -17.51
CA THR A 225 -13.12 2.99 -16.91
C THR A 225 -14.55 3.09 -17.43
N VAL A 226 -15.51 3.18 -16.52
CA VAL A 226 -16.89 3.57 -16.84
C VAL A 226 -17.08 5.01 -16.40
N ARG A 227 -17.07 5.93 -17.38
CA ARG A 227 -17.10 7.39 -17.13
C ARG A 227 -18.23 7.78 -16.18
N GLY A 228 -17.92 8.59 -15.16
CA GLY A 228 -18.86 9.05 -14.15
C GLY A 228 -19.32 7.98 -13.15
N ARG A 229 -18.91 6.70 -13.29
CA ARG A 229 -19.40 5.59 -12.45
C ARG A 229 -18.30 4.83 -11.72
N GLY A 230 -17.09 4.74 -12.26
CA GLY A 230 -15.97 4.01 -11.65
C GLY A 230 -15.25 3.07 -12.59
N TYR A 231 -14.93 1.87 -12.12
CA TYR A 231 -14.13 0.88 -12.81
C TYR A 231 -14.78 -0.49 -12.82
N LYS A 232 -14.45 -1.30 -13.82
CA LYS A 232 -14.83 -2.72 -13.89
C LYS A 232 -13.70 -3.55 -14.45
N LEU A 233 -13.65 -4.83 -14.08
CA LEU A 233 -12.87 -5.82 -14.80
C LEU A 233 -13.73 -6.37 -15.97
N GLN A 234 -13.18 -6.36 -17.17
CA GLN A 234 -13.84 -6.90 -18.35
C GLN A 234 -13.62 -8.41 -18.37
N PRO A 235 -14.67 -9.25 -18.53
CA PRO A 235 -14.56 -10.71 -18.67
C PRO A 235 -13.74 -11.14 -19.85
#